data_8d3a7cf232642a2d641e9a23db7dc7a3
#
_entry.id   8d3a7cf232642a2d641e9a23db7dc7a3
#
_cell.length_a   1.000
_cell.length_b   1.000
_cell.length_c   1.000
_cell.angle_alpha   90.00
_cell.angle_beta   90.00
_cell.angle_gamma   90.00
#
_symmetry.space_group_name_H-M   'P 1'
#
loop_
_entity.id
_entity.type
_entity.pdbx_description
1 polymer ?
#
loop_
_entity_poly.entity_id
_entity_poly.type
_entity_poly.pdbx_seq_one_letter_code
_entity_poly.pdbx_strand_id
1 'polypeptide(L)' 'MNNNETQKLQNDAINLLELIEDTSEHFCDEYLVSGEQFYVMMTALCDCKLKEFPIDFEQLEEDIYDD' A
#
# COMPACT_ATOMS: atom_id res chain seq x y z
N MET A 1 15.90 1.82 -13.89
CA MET A 1 14.52 1.38 -14.18
C MET A 1 14.05 2.05 -15.46
N ASN A 2 13.48 1.30 -16.36
CA ASN A 2 13.00 1.88 -17.61
C ASN A 2 11.59 2.46 -17.43
N ASN A 3 11.15 3.23 -18.42
CA ASN A 3 9.86 3.91 -18.36
C ASN A 3 8.67 2.95 -18.29
N ASN A 4 8.80 1.77 -18.93
CA ASN A 4 7.70 0.78 -18.92
C ASN A 4 7.48 0.19 -17.53
N GLU A 5 8.54 -0.05 -16.79
CA GLU A 5 8.44 -0.57 -15.43
C GLU A 5 7.84 0.45 -14.49
N THR A 6 8.25 1.71 -14.63
CA THR A 6 7.71 2.81 -13.85
C THR A 6 6.22 2.99 -14.15
N GLN A 7 5.84 2.95 -15.41
CA GLN A 7 4.46 3.09 -15.84
C GLN A 7 3.59 1.97 -15.27
N LYS A 8 4.08 0.73 -15.36
CA LYS A 8 3.36 -0.42 -14.81
C LYS A 8 3.14 -0.29 -13.31
N LEU A 9 4.19 0.12 -12.60
CA LEU A 9 4.12 0.29 -11.16
C LEU A 9 3.08 1.34 -10.77
N GLN A 10 3.05 2.46 -11.48
CA GLN A 10 2.07 3.51 -11.25
C GLN A 10 0.65 3.03 -11.53
N ASN A 11 0.45 2.30 -12.62
CA ASN A 11 -0.86 1.78 -12.97
C ASN A 11 -1.34 0.77 -11.93
N ASP A 12 -0.45 -0.11 -11.49
CA ASP A 12 -0.79 -1.10 -10.47
C ASP A 12 -1.14 -0.43 -9.14
N ALA A 13 -0.42 0.63 -8.79
CA ALA A 13 -0.69 1.39 -7.57
C ALA A 13 -2.06 2.06 -7.62
N ILE A 14 -2.44 2.63 -8.76
CA ILE A 14 -3.76 3.23 -8.95
C ILE A 14 -4.86 2.18 -8.82
N ASN A 15 -4.67 1.02 -9.44
CA ASN A 15 -5.63 -0.07 -9.36
C ASN A 15 -5.78 -0.58 -7.93
N LEU A 16 -4.68 -0.68 -7.22
CA LEU A 16 -4.70 -1.08 -5.82
C LEU A 16 -5.45 -0.07 -4.97
N LEU A 17 -5.22 1.23 -5.21
CA LEU A 17 -5.91 2.28 -4.48
C LEU A 17 -7.42 2.20 -4.69
N GLU A 18 -7.87 1.95 -5.92
CA GLU A 18 -9.29 1.80 -6.21
C GLU A 18 -9.90 0.64 -5.43
N LEU A 19 -9.20 -0.48 -5.35
CA LEU A 19 -9.65 -1.64 -4.57
C LEU A 19 -9.72 -1.31 -3.09
N ILE A 20 -8.74 -0.56 -2.58
CA ILE A 20 -8.72 -0.15 -1.18
C ILE A 20 -9.89 0.77 -0.88
N GLU A 21 -10.18 1.72 -1.75
CA GLU A 21 -11.29 2.66 -1.58
C GLU A 21 -12.63 1.92 -1.58
N ASP A 22 -12.82 0.97 -2.49
CA ASP A 22 -14.01 0.14 -2.53
C ASP A 22 -14.17 -0.67 -1.25
N THR A 23 -13.10 -1.31 -0.81
CA THR A 23 -13.10 -2.09 0.42
C THR A 23 -13.41 -1.22 1.63
N SER A 24 -12.84 -0.02 1.65
CA SER A 24 -13.09 0.95 2.72
C SER A 24 -14.57 1.29 2.82
N GLU A 25 -15.21 1.56 1.68
CA GLU A 25 -16.63 1.92 1.65
C GLU A 25 -17.49 0.78 2.20
N HIS A 26 -17.26 -0.45 1.74
CA HIS A 26 -18.02 -1.61 2.21
C HIS A 26 -17.77 -1.89 3.70
N PHE A 27 -16.54 -1.81 4.12
CA PHE A 27 -16.18 -2.07 5.51
C PHE A 27 -16.80 -1.04 6.44
N CYS A 28 -16.71 0.23 6.07
CA CYS A 28 -17.25 1.31 6.90
C CYS A 28 -18.76 1.20 7.05
N ASP A 29 -19.45 0.83 5.98
CA ASP A 29 -20.89 0.63 6.03
C ASP A 29 -21.27 -0.55 6.92
N GLU A 30 -20.54 -1.65 6.80
CA GLU A 30 -20.88 -2.87 7.53
C GLU A 30 -20.57 -2.76 9.02
N TYR A 31 -19.43 -2.17 9.35
CA TYR A 31 -18.95 -2.12 10.74
C TYR A 31 -19.16 -0.76 11.40
N LEU A 32 -19.76 0.18 10.70
CA LEU A 32 -20.10 1.51 11.21
C LEU A 32 -18.88 2.26 11.76
N VAL A 33 -17.80 2.21 11.02
CA VAL A 33 -16.58 2.95 11.34
C VAL A 33 -16.35 4.04 10.31
N SER A 34 -15.56 5.05 10.66
CA SER A 34 -15.24 6.12 9.73
C SER A 34 -14.15 5.66 8.76
N GLY A 35 -14.06 6.37 7.63
CA GLY A 35 -12.97 6.13 6.67
C GLY A 35 -11.60 6.32 7.31
N GLU A 36 -11.47 7.33 8.16
CA GLU A 36 -10.22 7.58 8.89
C GLU A 36 -9.85 6.38 9.77
N GLN A 37 -10.82 5.85 10.51
CA GLN A 37 -10.59 4.66 11.34
C GLN A 37 -10.17 3.47 10.50
N PHE A 38 -10.81 3.29 9.34
CA PHE A 38 -10.45 2.22 8.43
C PHE A 38 -8.98 2.31 8.02
N TYR A 39 -8.54 3.50 7.59
CA TYR A 39 -7.17 3.67 7.13
C TYR A 39 -6.14 3.55 8.25
N VAL A 40 -6.50 3.99 9.46
CA VAL A 40 -5.63 3.79 10.62
C VAL A 40 -5.43 2.31 10.90
N MET A 41 -6.52 1.55 10.93
CA MET A 41 -6.45 0.11 11.14
C MET A 41 -5.66 -0.59 10.04
N MET A 42 -5.89 -0.19 8.79
CA MET A 42 -5.20 -0.77 7.66
C MET A 42 -3.69 -0.50 7.74
N THR A 43 -3.31 0.72 8.12
CA THR A 43 -1.91 1.07 8.27
C THR A 43 -1.23 0.22 9.34
N ALA A 44 -1.90 0.03 10.48
CA ALA A 44 -1.37 -0.80 11.55
C ALA A 44 -1.19 -2.25 11.12
N LEU A 45 -2.18 -2.78 10.40
CA LEU A 45 -2.12 -4.16 9.90
C LEU A 45 -1.05 -4.32 8.83
N CYS A 46 -0.90 -3.34 7.94
CA CYS A 46 0.15 -3.36 6.95
C CYS A 46 1.54 -3.35 7.59
N ASP A 47 1.71 -2.56 8.64
CA ASP A 47 2.96 -2.51 9.39
C ASP A 47 3.28 -3.88 10.00
N CYS A 48 2.29 -4.52 10.59
CA CYS A 48 2.44 -5.88 11.14
C CYS A 48 2.81 -6.89 10.04
N LYS A 49 2.16 -6.78 8.90
CA LYS A 49 2.43 -7.68 7.77
C LYS A 49 3.84 -7.48 7.23
N LEU A 50 4.28 -6.24 7.13
CA LEU A 50 5.63 -5.94 6.64
C LEU A 50 6.71 -6.56 7.52
N LYS A 51 6.46 -6.70 8.81
CA LYS A 51 7.40 -7.34 9.73
C LYS A 51 7.51 -8.85 9.51
N GLU A 52 6.51 -9.46 8.90
CA GLU A 52 6.53 -10.89 8.59
C GLU A 52 7.34 -11.21 7.33
N PHE A 53 7.50 -10.23 6.45
CA PHE A 53 8.21 -10.45 5.18
C PHE A 53 9.70 -10.18 5.35
N PRO A 54 10.55 -11.00 4.68
CA PRO A 54 11.97 -10.67 4.64
C PRO A 54 12.16 -9.42 3.79
N ILE A 55 12.61 -8.36 4.42
CA ILE A 55 12.84 -7.09 3.73
C ILE A 55 14.33 -6.92 3.53
N ASP A 56 14.71 -6.68 2.28
CA ASP A 56 16.09 -6.39 1.93
C ASP A 56 16.30 -4.88 2.03
N PHE A 57 16.74 -4.43 3.18
CA PHE A 57 16.98 -3.01 3.41
C PHE A 57 18.10 -2.46 2.55
N GLU A 58 19.06 -3.27 2.18
CA GLU A 58 20.13 -2.84 1.28
C GLU A 58 19.58 -2.46 -0.08
N GLN A 59 18.68 -3.26 -0.60
CA GLN A 59 18.04 -2.98 -1.88
C GLN A 59 17.19 -1.70 -1.83
N LEU A 60 16.50 -1.50 -0.71
CA LEU A 60 15.72 -0.28 -0.52
C LEU A 60 16.62 0.95 -0.46
N GLU A 61 17.75 0.85 0.20
CA GLU A 61 18.72 1.93 0.27
C GLU A 61 19.30 2.26 -1.09
N GLU A 62 19.58 1.26 -1.91
CA GLU A 62 20.05 1.45 -3.27
C GLU A 62 19.02 2.24 -4.08
N ASP A 63 17.76 1.89 -3.95
CA ASP A 63 16.69 2.59 -4.66
C ASP A 63 16.58 4.05 -4.23
N ILE A 64 16.81 4.32 -2.97
CA ILE A 64 16.73 5.67 -2.43
C ILE A 64 17.93 6.52 -2.85
N TYR A 65 19.11 5.94 -2.85
CA TYR A 65 20.36 6.65 -3.12
C TYR A 65 20.80 6.61 -4.56
N ASP A 66 20.08 5.92 -5.39
CA ASP A 66 20.41 5.82 -6.80
C ASP A 66 19.92 7.07 -7.52
N ASP A 67 20.83 7.92 -7.75
CA ASP A 67 20.53 9.19 -8.45
C ASP A 67 20.46 9.02 -9.93
#